data_2784287fb33a382884956ae46c3a57fe
#
_entry.id   2784287fb33a382884956ae46c3a57fe
#
_cell.length_a   1.000
_cell.length_b   1.000
_cell.length_c   1.000
_cell.angle_alpha   90.00
_cell.angle_beta   90.00
_cell.angle_gamma   90.00
#
_symmetry.space_group_name_H-M   'P 1'
#
loop_
_entity.id
_entity.type
_entity.pdbx_description
1 polymer ?
#
loop_
_entity_poly.entity_id
_entity_poly.type
_entity_poly.pdbx_seq_one_letter_code
_entity_poly.pdbx_strand_id
1 'polypeptide(L)'
;PEKVGILQQEVAGPGLPVFNSDGVFVGLALHSFGETYMQYSQADRDGEAIMLVDVEESSVFEYAEEILPYLSRIPKNVDGRPLAWLGAYGLEPLDRDVAAVLHLSDQSGVVVSEVLENSPAEKAGMKARDIIIAIDGRPIPHFRPDRVASDFVEREIERREPGQTMDLTVLRGSDRVEITAVLGDEPKLVREAARRYFDRLGFTAREFVYGDAVARRIPVADAGGVVVHYIKPNSPAAIAGLQIDDWIKEIDGVQVRSFAEATVRLAAIESDPARSEFVLLVARGGDTSILRVKLR
;
A
#
# COMPACT_ATOMS: atom_id res chain seq x y z
N PRO A 1 -10.65 -12.85 -18.13
CA PRO A 1 -10.62 -13.65 -16.92
C PRO A 1 -9.25 -14.27 -16.78
N GLU A 2 -8.56 -13.98 -15.68
CA GLU A 2 -7.30 -14.65 -15.36
C GLU A 2 -7.57 -16.15 -15.26
N LYS A 3 -6.76 -16.91 -15.95
CA LYS A 3 -6.80 -18.34 -15.85
C LYS A 3 -5.85 -18.74 -14.72
N VAL A 4 -6.37 -19.31 -13.65
CA VAL A 4 -5.59 -19.94 -12.60
C VAL A 4 -5.74 -21.45 -12.70
N GLY A 5 -4.64 -22.16 -12.47
CA GLY A 5 -4.67 -23.61 -12.36
C GLY A 5 -4.79 -24.02 -10.90
N ILE A 6 -5.51 -25.09 -10.63
CA ILE A 6 -5.67 -25.66 -9.29
C ILE A 6 -4.94 -26.99 -9.25
N LEU A 7 -4.06 -27.16 -8.27
CA LEU A 7 -3.39 -28.41 -7.96
C LEU A 7 -4.16 -29.07 -6.80
N GLN A 8 -4.51 -30.35 -6.97
CA GLN A 8 -5.31 -31.10 -5.98
C GLN A 8 -4.51 -31.53 -4.74
N GLN A 9 -3.25 -31.17 -4.66
CA GLN A 9 -2.39 -31.47 -3.52
C GLN A 9 -1.56 -30.24 -3.20
N GLU A 10 -1.23 -30.05 -1.94
CA GLU A 10 -0.22 -29.08 -1.56
C GLU A 10 1.12 -29.48 -2.19
N VAL A 11 1.60 -28.69 -3.13
CA VAL A 11 2.77 -29.07 -3.91
C VAL A 11 4.01 -28.30 -3.52
N ALA A 12 3.88 -27.14 -2.93
CA ALA A 12 5.04 -26.38 -2.49
C ALA A 12 4.67 -24.92 -2.17
N GLY A 13 5.58 -24.20 -1.51
CA GLY A 13 5.40 -22.82 -1.14
C GLY A 13 5.24 -21.85 -2.32
N PRO A 14 4.74 -20.65 -2.08
CA PRO A 14 4.55 -19.61 -3.10
C PRO A 14 5.83 -19.31 -3.88
N GLY A 15 5.69 -19.06 -5.18
CA GLY A 15 6.79 -18.70 -6.07
C GLY A 15 7.54 -19.89 -6.67
N LEU A 16 7.16 -21.13 -6.35
CA LEU A 16 7.80 -22.30 -6.96
C LEU A 16 7.28 -22.52 -8.39
N PRO A 17 8.18 -22.89 -9.33
CA PRO A 17 7.78 -23.14 -10.71
C PRO A 17 7.00 -24.43 -10.84
N VAL A 18 5.92 -24.39 -11.61
CA VAL A 18 5.08 -25.54 -11.97
C VAL A 18 5.40 -25.97 -13.38
N PHE A 19 5.65 -27.25 -13.58
CA PHE A 19 5.94 -27.86 -14.88
C PHE A 19 4.86 -28.90 -15.20
N ASN A 20 4.56 -29.10 -16.49
CA ASN A 20 3.74 -30.21 -16.93
C ASN A 20 4.56 -31.52 -16.99
N SER A 21 3.90 -32.64 -17.36
CA SER A 21 4.54 -33.95 -17.51
C SER A 21 5.67 -33.97 -18.55
N ASP A 22 5.69 -33.03 -19.48
CA ASP A 22 6.72 -32.93 -20.54
C ASP A 22 7.89 -32.03 -20.11
N GLY A 23 7.87 -31.51 -18.86
CA GLY A 23 8.90 -30.63 -18.34
C GLY A 23 8.78 -29.18 -18.83
N VAL A 24 7.66 -28.79 -19.41
CA VAL A 24 7.43 -27.42 -19.85
C VAL A 24 6.93 -26.58 -18.69
N PHE A 25 7.52 -25.41 -18.50
CA PHE A 25 7.08 -24.43 -17.49
C PHE A 25 5.67 -23.95 -17.80
N VAL A 26 4.73 -24.16 -16.87
CA VAL A 26 3.31 -23.80 -17.03
C VAL A 26 2.85 -22.71 -16.09
N GLY A 27 3.61 -22.36 -15.06
CA GLY A 27 3.26 -21.28 -14.16
C GLY A 27 4.05 -21.26 -12.86
N LEU A 28 3.64 -20.36 -11.95
CA LEU A 28 4.20 -20.22 -10.61
C LEU A 28 3.13 -20.52 -9.56
N ALA A 29 3.49 -21.31 -8.55
CA ALA A 29 2.62 -21.56 -7.41
C ALA A 29 2.35 -20.25 -6.65
N LEU A 30 1.09 -20.00 -6.36
CA LEU A 30 0.61 -18.94 -5.49
C LEU A 30 0.36 -19.50 -4.07
N HIS A 31 -0.41 -18.76 -3.28
CA HIS A 31 -0.81 -19.23 -1.97
C HIS A 31 -1.69 -20.48 -2.05
N SER A 32 -1.53 -21.38 -1.08
CA SER A 32 -2.51 -22.42 -0.85
C SER A 32 -3.80 -21.81 -0.30
N PHE A 33 -4.95 -22.24 -0.84
CA PHE A 33 -6.25 -21.93 -0.28
C PHE A 33 -6.70 -23.14 0.52
N GLY A 34 -6.68 -23.02 1.83
CA GLY A 34 -7.30 -23.96 2.74
C GLY A 34 -8.32 -23.23 3.59
N GLU A 35 -9.50 -23.79 3.78
CA GLU A 35 -10.37 -23.36 4.84
C GLU A 35 -9.95 -24.10 6.11
N THR A 36 -9.46 -23.37 7.09
CA THR A 36 -9.09 -23.91 8.40
C THR A 36 -10.36 -24.13 9.23
N TYR A 37 -10.70 -25.37 9.50
CA TYR A 37 -11.82 -25.70 10.39
C TYR A 37 -11.30 -26.05 11.78
N MET A 38 -11.97 -25.53 12.80
CA MET A 38 -11.78 -26.00 14.19
C MET A 38 -12.65 -27.25 14.39
N GLN A 39 -12.03 -28.41 14.55
CA GLN A 39 -12.74 -29.61 14.92
C GLN A 39 -12.75 -29.77 16.44
N TYR A 40 -13.93 -29.75 17.03
CA TYR A 40 -14.11 -30.02 18.46
C TYR A 40 -14.34 -31.51 18.66
N SER A 41 -13.57 -32.15 19.54
CA SER A 41 -13.86 -33.51 19.95
C SER A 41 -14.99 -33.49 21.00
N GLN A 42 -16.01 -34.37 20.79
CA GLN A 42 -17.07 -34.58 21.77
C GLN A 42 -16.65 -35.48 22.94
N ALA A 43 -15.40 -35.96 22.96
CA ALA A 43 -14.97 -36.98 23.91
C ALA A 43 -14.58 -36.46 25.28
N ASP A 44 -14.32 -35.16 25.43
CA ASP A 44 -13.99 -34.56 26.72
C ASP A 44 -14.99 -33.48 27.14
N ARG A 45 -15.49 -33.62 28.34
CA ARG A 45 -16.50 -32.72 28.95
C ARG A 45 -16.00 -31.29 29.22
N ASP A 46 -14.74 -31.00 28.95
CA ASP A 46 -14.12 -29.70 29.26
C ASP A 46 -13.92 -28.79 28.03
N GLY A 47 -14.41 -29.20 26.84
CA GLY A 47 -14.56 -28.29 25.69
C GLY A 47 -13.28 -27.74 25.08
N GLU A 48 -12.12 -28.38 25.28
CA GLU A 48 -10.88 -27.96 24.61
C GLU A 48 -10.90 -28.30 23.12
N ALA A 49 -10.53 -27.31 22.30
CA ALA A 49 -10.32 -27.49 20.86
C ALA A 49 -9.09 -28.41 20.64
N ILE A 50 -9.32 -29.60 20.06
CA ILE A 50 -8.27 -30.64 19.98
C ILE A 50 -7.39 -30.51 18.76
N MET A 51 -7.85 -29.91 17.66
CA MET A 51 -7.04 -29.80 16.45
C MET A 51 -7.61 -28.80 15.43
N LEU A 52 -6.71 -28.01 14.83
CA LEU A 52 -6.97 -27.31 13.58
C LEU A 52 -6.71 -28.32 12.46
N VAL A 53 -7.72 -28.61 11.64
CA VAL A 53 -7.60 -29.50 10.48
C VAL A 53 -7.83 -28.66 9.23
N ASP A 54 -6.82 -28.57 8.37
CA ASP A 54 -7.00 -28.09 7.00
C ASP A 54 -7.57 -29.23 6.18
N VAL A 55 -8.82 -29.11 5.79
CA VAL A 55 -9.57 -30.24 5.17
C VAL A 55 -9.30 -30.37 3.68
N GLU A 56 -8.89 -29.31 3.01
CA GLU A 56 -8.48 -29.32 1.60
C GLU A 56 -7.38 -28.28 1.37
N GLU A 57 -6.14 -28.73 1.35
CA GLU A 57 -5.03 -27.91 0.84
C GLU A 57 -4.98 -28.04 -0.68
N SER A 58 -5.59 -27.07 -1.38
CA SER A 58 -5.40 -26.94 -2.81
C SER A 58 -4.43 -25.79 -3.07
N SER A 59 -3.39 -26.06 -3.84
CA SER A 59 -2.48 -25.02 -4.30
C SER A 59 -2.98 -24.46 -5.61
N VAL A 60 -2.94 -23.15 -5.74
CA VAL A 60 -3.27 -22.41 -6.97
C VAL A 60 -1.98 -21.97 -7.62
N PHE A 61 -1.91 -22.04 -8.93
CA PHE A 61 -0.80 -21.47 -9.70
C PHE A 61 -1.30 -20.51 -10.77
N GLU A 62 -0.53 -19.47 -11.01
CA GLU A 62 -0.75 -18.54 -12.11
C GLU A 62 -0.06 -19.09 -13.36
N TYR A 63 -0.77 -19.03 -14.51
CA TYR A 63 -0.23 -19.54 -15.76
C TYR A 63 0.95 -18.70 -16.27
N ALA A 64 1.91 -19.36 -16.87
CA ALA A 64 3.07 -18.72 -17.49
C ALA A 64 2.70 -17.63 -18.51
N GLU A 65 1.62 -17.83 -19.23
CA GLU A 65 1.09 -16.85 -20.20
C GLU A 65 0.75 -15.50 -19.57
N GLU A 66 0.31 -15.50 -18.32
CA GLU A 66 0.00 -14.30 -17.54
C GLU A 66 1.28 -13.65 -16.96
N ILE A 67 2.29 -14.46 -16.62
CA ILE A 67 3.52 -14.02 -15.95
C ILE A 67 4.58 -13.53 -16.94
N LEU A 68 4.76 -14.24 -18.06
CA LEU A 68 5.83 -13.97 -19.04
C LEU A 68 5.87 -12.53 -19.55
N PRO A 69 4.74 -11.85 -19.81
CA PRO A 69 4.75 -10.44 -20.20
C PRO A 69 5.41 -9.51 -19.18
N TYR A 70 5.32 -9.84 -17.90
CA TYR A 70 5.95 -9.05 -16.82
C TYR A 70 7.46 -9.25 -16.74
N LEU A 71 7.99 -10.41 -17.14
CA LEU A 71 9.44 -10.66 -17.13
C LEU A 71 10.20 -9.76 -18.10
N SER A 72 9.57 -9.32 -19.18
CA SER A 72 10.16 -8.35 -20.13
C SER A 72 10.24 -6.94 -19.54
N ARG A 73 9.57 -6.69 -18.42
CA ARG A 73 9.42 -5.39 -17.77
C ARG A 73 10.14 -5.31 -16.42
N ILE A 74 11.05 -6.25 -16.14
CA ILE A 74 11.82 -6.24 -14.90
C ILE A 74 12.62 -4.94 -14.81
N PRO A 75 12.48 -4.18 -13.72
CA PRO A 75 13.23 -2.94 -13.51
C PRO A 75 14.73 -3.20 -13.49
N LYS A 76 15.51 -2.27 -14.05
CA LYS A 76 16.98 -2.34 -14.07
C LYS A 76 17.62 -1.79 -12.79
N ASN A 77 16.82 -1.26 -11.88
CA ASN A 77 17.26 -0.67 -10.60
C ASN A 77 16.63 -1.43 -9.43
N VAL A 78 17.12 -1.15 -8.22
CA VAL A 78 16.62 -1.75 -6.98
C VAL A 78 15.32 -1.12 -6.46
N ASP A 79 14.94 0.02 -7.02
CA ASP A 79 13.77 0.79 -6.57
C ASP A 79 12.47 0.26 -7.17
N GLY A 80 12.60 -0.70 -8.07
CA GLY A 80 11.46 -1.29 -8.75
C GLY A 80 10.93 -0.41 -9.90
N ARG A 81 9.84 -0.86 -10.51
CA ARG A 81 9.14 -0.12 -11.54
C ARG A 81 8.08 0.77 -10.88
N PRO A 82 7.94 2.05 -11.30
CA PRO A 82 6.79 2.83 -10.88
C PRO A 82 5.51 2.12 -11.32
N LEU A 83 4.62 1.87 -10.36
CA LEU A 83 3.28 1.36 -10.66
C LEU A 83 2.37 2.52 -11.05
N ALA A 84 1.43 2.25 -11.95
CA ALA A 84 0.40 3.22 -12.26
C ALA A 84 -0.53 3.40 -11.06
N TRP A 85 -0.91 4.62 -10.79
CA TRP A 85 -1.70 4.99 -9.64
C TRP A 85 -2.86 5.90 -10.02
N LEU A 86 -4.03 5.59 -9.49
CA LEU A 86 -5.24 6.40 -9.68
C LEU A 86 -5.50 7.31 -8.48
N GLY A 87 -5.26 6.82 -7.27
CA GLY A 87 -5.55 7.54 -6.03
C GLY A 87 -7.01 7.48 -5.58
N ALA A 88 -7.77 6.52 -6.10
CA ALA A 88 -9.01 6.06 -5.49
C ALA A 88 -8.65 5.04 -4.40
N TYR A 89 -9.18 5.23 -3.19
CA TYR A 89 -8.83 4.44 -2.02
C TYR A 89 -10.05 3.78 -1.39
N GLY A 90 -9.83 2.61 -0.74
CA GLY A 90 -10.90 1.84 -0.12
C GLY A 90 -11.91 1.36 -1.16
N LEU A 91 -11.41 0.70 -2.19
CA LEU A 91 -12.22 0.09 -3.24
C LEU A 91 -12.97 -1.11 -2.66
N GLU A 92 -14.29 -0.98 -2.54
CA GLU A 92 -15.16 -2.02 -1.98
C GLU A 92 -16.14 -2.55 -3.03
N PRO A 93 -16.40 -3.85 -3.07
CA PRO A 93 -17.41 -4.38 -3.99
C PRO A 93 -18.78 -3.82 -3.62
N LEU A 94 -19.57 -3.47 -4.64
CA LEU A 94 -20.95 -3.04 -4.46
C LEU A 94 -21.79 -4.19 -3.90
N ASP A 95 -22.53 -3.91 -2.83
CA ASP A 95 -23.50 -4.87 -2.26
C ASP A 95 -24.55 -5.30 -3.29
N ARG A 96 -24.92 -6.58 -3.27
CA ARG A 96 -25.86 -7.17 -4.26
C ARG A 96 -27.26 -6.59 -4.21
N ASP A 97 -27.75 -6.29 -3.02
CA ASP A 97 -29.08 -5.72 -2.86
C ASP A 97 -29.10 -4.30 -3.42
N VAL A 98 -28.00 -3.54 -3.19
CA VAL A 98 -27.81 -2.22 -3.77
C VAL A 98 -27.64 -2.30 -5.29
N ALA A 99 -26.86 -3.26 -5.80
CA ALA A 99 -26.70 -3.50 -7.23
C ALA A 99 -28.04 -3.80 -7.93
N ALA A 100 -28.90 -4.59 -7.30
CA ALA A 100 -30.23 -4.90 -7.82
C ALA A 100 -31.12 -3.64 -7.92
N VAL A 101 -31.08 -2.77 -6.90
CA VAL A 101 -31.81 -1.48 -6.90
C VAL A 101 -31.27 -0.53 -7.99
N LEU A 102 -29.96 -0.57 -8.25
CA LEU A 102 -29.31 0.26 -9.26
C LEU A 102 -29.38 -0.36 -10.68
N HIS A 103 -30.11 -1.46 -10.86
CA HIS A 103 -30.21 -2.19 -12.13
C HIS A 103 -28.86 -2.68 -12.70
N LEU A 104 -27.96 -3.09 -11.81
CA LEU A 104 -26.62 -3.62 -12.13
C LEU A 104 -26.53 -5.14 -11.90
N SER A 105 -27.65 -5.88 -12.06
CA SER A 105 -27.70 -7.31 -11.71
C SER A 105 -26.77 -8.21 -12.52
N ASP A 106 -26.38 -7.78 -13.72
CA ASP A 106 -25.55 -8.56 -14.66
C ASP A 106 -24.07 -8.17 -14.66
N GLN A 107 -23.68 -7.21 -13.84
CA GLN A 107 -22.30 -6.73 -13.73
C GLN A 107 -21.94 -6.41 -12.29
N SER A 108 -20.65 -6.35 -11.99
CA SER A 108 -20.16 -5.86 -10.70
C SER A 108 -20.01 -4.34 -10.73
N GLY A 109 -20.05 -3.74 -9.54
CA GLY A 109 -19.66 -2.35 -9.30
C GLY A 109 -18.64 -2.28 -8.17
N VAL A 110 -17.82 -1.25 -8.17
CA VAL A 110 -16.82 -1.01 -7.13
C VAL A 110 -16.99 0.39 -6.57
N VAL A 111 -17.28 0.47 -5.28
CA VAL A 111 -17.47 1.72 -4.55
C VAL A 111 -16.13 2.32 -4.19
N VAL A 112 -15.94 3.61 -4.48
CA VAL A 112 -14.78 4.40 -4.06
C VAL A 112 -15.07 5.00 -2.69
N SER A 113 -14.38 4.55 -1.64
CA SER A 113 -14.58 5.08 -0.28
C SER A 113 -13.99 6.47 -0.13
N GLU A 114 -12.81 6.71 -0.70
CA GLU A 114 -12.10 7.98 -0.60
C GLU A 114 -11.35 8.30 -1.89
N VAL A 115 -11.26 9.58 -2.23
CA VAL A 115 -10.41 10.09 -3.31
C VAL A 115 -9.29 10.89 -2.67
N LEU A 116 -8.07 10.48 -2.92
CA LEU A 116 -6.89 11.05 -2.28
C LEU A 116 -6.53 12.42 -2.89
N GLU A 117 -6.12 13.34 -2.04
CA GLU A 117 -5.75 14.71 -2.42
C GLU A 117 -4.60 14.73 -3.44
N ASN A 118 -4.68 15.62 -4.43
CA ASN A 118 -3.72 15.77 -5.52
C ASN A 118 -3.54 14.52 -6.42
N SER A 119 -4.39 13.50 -6.25
CA SER A 119 -4.36 12.28 -7.05
C SER A 119 -4.85 12.49 -8.48
N PRO A 120 -4.56 11.56 -9.41
CA PRO A 120 -5.19 11.49 -10.71
C PRO A 120 -6.71 11.43 -10.67
N ALA A 121 -7.27 10.67 -9.73
CA ALA A 121 -8.72 10.55 -9.54
C ALA A 121 -9.37 11.89 -9.17
N GLU A 122 -8.77 12.62 -8.22
CA GLU A 122 -9.27 13.95 -7.85
C GLU A 122 -9.20 14.92 -9.02
N LYS A 123 -8.06 14.96 -9.72
CA LYS A 123 -7.88 15.85 -10.91
C LYS A 123 -8.85 15.53 -12.04
N ALA A 124 -9.24 14.25 -12.17
CA ALA A 124 -10.23 13.81 -13.14
C ALA A 124 -11.68 14.06 -12.68
N GLY A 125 -11.89 14.55 -11.46
CA GLY A 125 -13.21 14.87 -10.92
C GLY A 125 -13.96 13.69 -10.33
N MET A 126 -13.28 12.58 -10.01
CA MET A 126 -13.83 11.48 -9.22
C MET A 126 -14.16 11.96 -7.81
N LYS A 127 -15.16 11.35 -7.19
CA LYS A 127 -15.62 11.70 -5.84
C LYS A 127 -15.76 10.45 -4.98
N ALA A 128 -15.63 10.63 -3.68
CA ALA A 128 -16.02 9.59 -2.74
C ALA A 128 -17.48 9.18 -2.95
N ARG A 129 -17.76 7.89 -2.84
CA ARG A 129 -19.03 7.23 -3.11
C ARG A 129 -19.41 7.11 -4.60
N ASP A 130 -18.53 7.45 -5.54
CA ASP A 130 -18.69 7.04 -6.92
C ASP A 130 -18.61 5.51 -7.00
N ILE A 131 -19.43 4.91 -7.84
CA ILE A 131 -19.41 3.47 -8.08
C ILE A 131 -18.86 3.24 -9.48
N ILE A 132 -17.65 2.68 -9.58
CA ILE A 132 -17.05 2.33 -10.86
C ILE A 132 -17.82 1.13 -11.42
N ILE A 133 -18.37 1.27 -12.63
CA ILE A 133 -19.18 0.24 -13.29
C ILE A 133 -18.59 -0.22 -14.62
N ALA A 134 -17.71 0.58 -15.24
CA ALA A 134 -17.01 0.19 -16.47
C ALA A 134 -15.63 0.84 -16.53
N ILE A 135 -14.72 0.18 -17.26
CA ILE A 135 -13.36 0.63 -17.56
C ILE A 135 -13.17 0.54 -19.07
N ASP A 136 -12.71 1.63 -19.72
CA ASP A 136 -12.51 1.74 -21.16
C ASP A 136 -13.74 1.26 -21.97
N GLY A 137 -14.93 1.65 -21.53
CA GLY A 137 -16.20 1.30 -22.12
C GLY A 137 -16.64 -0.16 -21.90
N ARG A 138 -15.88 -0.96 -21.13
CA ARG A 138 -16.20 -2.36 -20.83
C ARG A 138 -16.77 -2.45 -19.42
N PRO A 139 -17.99 -2.98 -19.24
CA PRO A 139 -18.56 -3.22 -17.91
C PRO A 139 -17.65 -4.11 -17.07
N ILE A 140 -17.59 -3.85 -15.75
CA ILE A 140 -16.90 -4.73 -14.81
C ILE A 140 -17.66 -6.07 -14.80
N PRO A 141 -16.98 -7.21 -15.10
CA PRO A 141 -17.65 -8.52 -15.12
C PRO A 141 -18.26 -8.86 -13.78
N HIS A 142 -19.29 -9.68 -13.81
CA HIS A 142 -19.87 -10.23 -12.58
C HIS A 142 -18.93 -11.27 -11.98
N PHE A 143 -18.44 -11.02 -10.76
CA PHE A 143 -17.51 -11.90 -10.04
C PHE A 143 -18.21 -12.64 -8.89
N ARG A 144 -17.69 -13.83 -8.57
CA ARG A 144 -18.01 -14.58 -7.34
C ARG A 144 -16.71 -15.16 -6.77
N PRO A 145 -16.31 -14.80 -5.56
CA PRO A 145 -16.98 -13.86 -4.63
C PRO A 145 -16.83 -12.39 -5.08
N ASP A 146 -17.74 -11.53 -4.62
CA ASP A 146 -17.88 -10.13 -5.07
C ASP A 146 -16.61 -9.30 -4.85
N ARG A 147 -15.78 -9.62 -3.81
CA ARG A 147 -14.49 -8.96 -3.52
C ARG A 147 -13.53 -8.96 -4.71
N VAL A 148 -13.63 -9.93 -5.62
CA VAL A 148 -12.77 -10.02 -6.81
C VAL A 148 -12.97 -8.81 -7.73
N ALA A 149 -14.10 -8.11 -7.64
CA ALA A 149 -14.34 -6.91 -8.43
C ALA A 149 -13.38 -5.77 -8.07
N SER A 150 -13.08 -5.58 -6.78
CA SER A 150 -12.10 -4.58 -6.31
C SER A 150 -10.69 -4.93 -6.79
N ASP A 151 -10.26 -6.18 -6.61
CA ASP A 151 -8.97 -6.66 -7.09
C ASP A 151 -8.84 -6.54 -8.62
N PHE A 152 -9.95 -6.71 -9.35
CA PHE A 152 -9.96 -6.52 -10.80
C PHE A 152 -9.69 -5.07 -11.18
N VAL A 153 -10.34 -4.11 -10.53
CA VAL A 153 -10.11 -2.67 -10.79
C VAL A 153 -8.67 -2.28 -10.44
N GLU A 154 -8.15 -2.72 -9.30
CA GLU A 154 -6.76 -2.47 -8.89
C GLU A 154 -5.77 -3.01 -9.94
N ARG A 155 -5.94 -4.25 -10.39
CA ARG A 155 -5.10 -4.83 -11.43
C ARG A 155 -5.21 -4.12 -12.78
N GLU A 156 -6.39 -3.65 -13.16
CA GLU A 156 -6.57 -2.87 -14.38
C GLU A 156 -5.80 -1.54 -14.31
N ILE A 157 -5.65 -0.95 -13.12
CA ILE A 157 -4.79 0.22 -12.90
C ILE A 157 -3.31 -0.18 -12.99
N GLU A 158 -2.88 -1.22 -12.27
CA GLU A 158 -1.49 -1.67 -12.18
C GLU A 158 -0.91 -2.18 -13.51
N ARG A 159 -1.76 -2.72 -14.40
CA ARG A 159 -1.37 -3.16 -15.75
C ARG A 159 -0.97 -2.02 -16.66
N ARG A 160 -1.35 -0.80 -16.34
CA ARG A 160 -1.02 0.40 -17.11
C ARG A 160 0.31 0.99 -16.71
N GLU A 161 0.75 1.95 -17.48
CA GLU A 161 1.94 2.74 -17.17
C GLU A 161 1.55 4.13 -16.68
N PRO A 162 2.32 4.73 -15.79
CA PRO A 162 2.13 6.14 -15.44
C PRO A 162 2.11 7.01 -16.70
N GLY A 163 1.20 7.98 -16.73
CA GLY A 163 0.96 8.84 -17.88
C GLY A 163 -0.07 8.30 -18.89
N GLN A 164 -0.47 7.03 -18.79
CA GLN A 164 -1.56 6.50 -19.61
C GLN A 164 -2.91 7.00 -19.11
N THR A 165 -3.85 7.15 -20.04
CA THR A 165 -5.25 7.48 -19.72
C THR A 165 -6.04 6.22 -19.39
N MET A 166 -7.04 6.38 -18.51
CA MET A 166 -8.01 5.38 -18.16
C MET A 166 -9.40 6.01 -18.16
N ASP A 167 -10.28 5.50 -19.01
CA ASP A 167 -11.66 5.96 -19.07
C ASP A 167 -12.52 5.13 -18.11
N LEU A 168 -13.20 5.81 -17.21
CA LEU A 168 -14.02 5.20 -16.16
C LEU A 168 -15.46 5.68 -16.32
N THR A 169 -16.40 4.73 -16.37
CA THR A 169 -17.81 5.06 -16.18
C THR A 169 -18.17 4.83 -14.74
N VAL A 170 -18.63 5.87 -14.06
CA VAL A 170 -19.08 5.77 -12.67
C VAL A 170 -20.56 6.12 -12.51
N LEU A 171 -21.20 5.54 -11.50
CA LEU A 171 -22.50 6.02 -11.02
C LEU A 171 -22.25 6.97 -9.84
N ARG A 172 -22.79 8.17 -9.97
CA ARG A 172 -22.81 9.20 -8.91
C ARG A 172 -24.26 9.46 -8.52
N GLY A 173 -24.70 8.78 -7.47
CA GLY A 173 -26.13 8.67 -7.19
C GLY A 173 -26.85 7.85 -8.28
N SER A 174 -27.74 8.46 -9.05
CA SER A 174 -28.44 7.85 -10.19
C SER A 174 -27.80 8.14 -11.54
N ASP A 175 -26.85 9.06 -11.58
CA ASP A 175 -26.31 9.59 -12.84
C ASP A 175 -25.06 8.81 -13.27
N ARG A 176 -24.99 8.47 -14.55
CA ARG A 176 -23.75 7.96 -15.16
C ARG A 176 -22.84 9.13 -15.52
N VAL A 177 -21.60 9.06 -15.04
CA VAL A 177 -20.57 10.08 -15.30
C VAL A 177 -19.38 9.40 -15.94
N GLU A 178 -18.90 9.94 -17.04
CA GLU A 178 -17.66 9.53 -17.70
C GLU A 178 -16.50 10.34 -17.13
N ILE A 179 -15.45 9.65 -16.71
CA ILE A 179 -14.26 10.23 -16.11
C ILE A 179 -13.05 9.71 -16.87
N THR A 180 -12.24 10.59 -17.44
CA THR A 180 -10.95 10.27 -18.03
C THR A 180 -9.84 10.67 -17.07
N ALA A 181 -9.15 9.69 -16.49
CA ALA A 181 -8.04 9.91 -15.58
C ALA A 181 -6.70 9.66 -16.27
N VAL A 182 -5.73 10.56 -16.08
CA VAL A 182 -4.33 10.32 -16.47
C VAL A 182 -3.63 9.74 -15.26
N LEU A 183 -3.26 8.46 -15.33
CA LEU A 183 -2.63 7.75 -14.21
C LEU A 183 -1.27 8.37 -13.86
N GLY A 184 -0.99 8.48 -12.56
CA GLY A 184 0.27 8.97 -12.04
C GLY A 184 1.22 7.84 -11.66
N ASP A 185 2.42 8.23 -11.18
CA ASP A 185 3.29 7.32 -10.47
C ASP A 185 2.72 7.02 -9.08
N GLU A 186 2.77 5.76 -8.66
CA GLU A 186 2.41 5.39 -7.30
C GLU A 186 3.33 6.13 -6.31
N PRO A 187 2.78 6.81 -5.31
CA PRO A 187 3.58 7.44 -4.28
C PRO A 187 4.43 6.41 -3.53
N LYS A 188 5.66 6.80 -3.17
CA LYS A 188 6.54 5.95 -2.36
C LYS A 188 5.84 5.44 -1.11
N LEU A 189 5.96 4.15 -0.86
CA LEU A 189 5.53 3.53 0.38
C LEU A 189 6.55 3.75 1.51
N VAL A 190 6.12 3.61 2.76
CA VAL A 190 7.01 3.75 3.93
C VAL A 190 8.21 2.78 3.86
N ARG A 191 8.04 1.58 3.28
CA ARG A 191 9.13 0.62 3.09
C ARG A 191 10.22 1.10 2.11
N GLU A 192 9.84 1.96 1.16
CA GLU A 192 10.68 2.51 0.09
C GLU A 192 11.32 3.85 0.49
N ALA A 193 10.83 4.44 1.58
CA ALA A 193 11.34 5.70 2.10
C ALA A 193 12.84 5.61 2.39
N ALA A 194 13.60 6.58 1.90
CA ALA A 194 15.02 6.70 2.23
C ALA A 194 15.23 6.84 3.74
N ARG A 195 16.28 6.20 4.26
CA ARG A 195 16.58 6.19 5.70
C ARG A 195 18.04 6.50 5.94
N ARG A 196 18.31 7.21 7.04
CA ARG A 196 19.67 7.42 7.51
C ARG A 196 19.73 7.34 9.03
N TYR A 197 20.68 6.54 9.54
CA TYR A 197 20.99 6.46 10.96
C TYR A 197 22.09 7.49 11.30
N PHE A 198 21.91 8.18 12.42
CA PHE A 198 22.83 9.15 12.98
C PHE A 198 23.32 8.60 14.32
N ASP A 199 24.51 8.03 14.35
CA ASP A 199 25.00 7.26 15.51
C ASP A 199 25.21 8.12 16.75
N ARG A 200 25.84 9.29 16.61
CA ARG A 200 26.06 10.23 17.71
C ARG A 200 24.75 10.80 18.25
N LEU A 201 23.77 11.02 17.41
CA LEU A 201 22.44 11.53 17.79
C LEU A 201 21.58 10.42 18.34
N GLY A 202 21.75 9.20 17.86
CA GLY A 202 21.09 7.98 18.32
C GLY A 202 19.70 7.76 17.78
N PHE A 203 19.43 8.17 16.52
CA PHE A 203 18.17 7.86 15.86
C PHE A 203 18.30 7.70 14.35
N THR A 204 17.32 7.06 13.73
CA THR A 204 17.17 6.99 12.30
C THR A 204 16.06 7.94 11.85
N ALA A 205 16.38 8.85 10.95
CA ALA A 205 15.40 9.62 10.21
C ALA A 205 15.05 8.90 8.90
N ARG A 206 13.78 8.91 8.53
CA ARG A 206 13.29 8.47 7.22
C ARG A 206 12.63 9.61 6.46
N GLU A 207 12.62 9.49 5.14
CA GLU A 207 11.87 10.36 4.26
C GLU A 207 10.39 10.42 4.66
N PHE A 208 9.81 11.61 4.63
CA PHE A 208 8.36 11.79 4.76
C PHE A 208 7.72 11.43 3.42
N VAL A 209 6.82 10.44 3.40
CA VAL A 209 6.16 9.97 2.19
C VAL A 209 4.68 10.35 2.18
N TYR A 210 4.03 10.21 1.03
CA TYR A 210 2.62 10.54 0.84
C TYR A 210 1.71 9.92 1.90
N GLY A 211 1.91 8.63 2.22
CA GLY A 211 1.14 7.93 3.26
C GLY A 211 1.25 8.56 4.65
N ASP A 212 2.34 9.29 4.93
CA ASP A 212 2.48 10.04 6.18
C ASP A 212 1.55 11.25 6.24
N ALA A 213 1.33 11.94 5.12
CA ALA A 213 0.40 13.05 5.03
C ALA A 213 -1.04 12.56 5.22
N VAL A 214 -1.40 11.46 4.55
CA VAL A 214 -2.73 10.83 4.67
C VAL A 214 -2.97 10.39 6.12
N ALA A 215 -2.03 9.66 6.73
CA ALA A 215 -2.17 9.17 8.11
C ALA A 215 -2.31 10.32 9.14
N ARG A 216 -1.66 11.45 8.88
CA ARG A 216 -1.71 12.65 9.74
C ARG A 216 -2.85 13.60 9.39
N ARG A 217 -3.61 13.32 8.31
CA ARG A 217 -4.69 14.18 7.80
C ARG A 217 -4.23 15.62 7.57
N ILE A 218 -3.06 15.76 6.96
CA ILE A 218 -2.50 17.06 6.59
C ILE A 218 -2.50 17.21 5.07
N PRO A 219 -2.69 18.44 4.53
CA PRO A 219 -2.57 18.68 3.11
C PRO A 219 -1.22 18.21 2.56
N VAL A 220 -1.22 17.58 1.40
CA VAL A 220 0.03 17.11 0.75
C VAL A 220 0.98 18.28 0.46
N ALA A 221 0.43 19.48 0.24
CA ALA A 221 1.21 20.70 0.07
C ALA A 221 2.06 21.07 1.31
N ASP A 222 1.62 20.65 2.50
CA ASP A 222 2.32 20.89 3.77
C ASP A 222 3.24 19.71 4.15
N ALA A 223 3.26 18.65 3.34
CA ALA A 223 4.11 17.49 3.54
C ALA A 223 5.59 17.86 3.36
N GLY A 224 6.45 17.28 4.20
CA GLY A 224 7.89 17.49 4.09
C GLY A 224 8.62 17.19 5.39
N GLY A 225 9.94 17.41 5.38
CA GLY A 225 10.78 17.07 6.52
C GLY A 225 11.12 15.58 6.60
N VAL A 226 11.23 15.07 7.82
CA VAL A 226 11.58 13.67 8.09
C VAL A 226 10.78 13.11 9.24
N VAL A 227 10.57 11.80 9.24
CA VAL A 227 9.92 11.07 10.31
C VAL A 227 10.95 10.21 11.05
N VAL A 228 10.84 10.16 12.35
CA VAL A 228 11.71 9.32 13.18
C VAL A 228 11.31 7.86 13.02
N HIS A 229 12.24 7.03 12.54
CA HIS A 229 12.01 5.62 12.25
C HIS A 229 12.47 4.68 13.38
N TYR A 230 13.58 5.03 14.02
CA TYR A 230 14.18 4.23 15.08
C TYR A 230 14.90 5.14 16.07
N ILE A 231 14.91 4.77 17.33
CA ILE A 231 15.64 5.46 18.39
C ILE A 231 16.45 4.44 19.19
N LYS A 232 17.76 4.70 19.31
CA LYS A 232 18.67 3.90 20.15
C LYS A 232 18.36 4.18 21.63
N PRO A 233 18.09 3.15 22.44
CA PRO A 233 17.87 3.34 23.87
C PRO A 233 19.05 4.05 24.54
N ASN A 234 18.74 4.92 25.51
CA ASN A 234 19.72 5.73 26.26
C ASN A 234 20.58 6.67 25.41
N SER A 235 20.19 6.93 24.19
CA SER A 235 20.84 7.92 23.31
C SER A 235 20.46 9.37 23.65
N PRO A 236 21.20 10.36 23.15
CA PRO A 236 20.83 11.77 23.28
C PRO A 236 19.40 12.07 22.82
N ALA A 237 18.97 11.50 21.70
CA ALA A 237 17.62 11.64 21.17
C ALA A 237 16.56 11.03 22.11
N ALA A 238 16.82 9.82 22.63
CA ALA A 238 15.91 9.16 23.59
C ALA A 238 15.78 9.96 24.89
N ILE A 239 16.89 10.46 25.43
CA ILE A 239 16.91 11.27 26.66
C ILE A 239 16.17 12.59 26.48
N ALA A 240 16.22 13.17 25.29
CA ALA A 240 15.50 14.40 24.95
C ALA A 240 13.97 14.17 24.76
N GLY A 241 13.51 12.90 24.77
CA GLY A 241 12.10 12.57 24.62
C GLY A 241 11.62 12.46 23.18
N LEU A 242 12.54 12.31 22.21
CA LEU A 242 12.20 11.99 20.83
C LEU A 242 11.53 10.60 20.80
N GLN A 243 10.50 10.41 19.98
CA GLN A 243 9.77 9.14 19.84
C GLN A 243 9.72 8.69 18.38
N ILE A 244 9.52 7.39 18.19
CA ILE A 244 9.23 6.83 16.87
C ILE A 244 7.95 7.49 16.35
N ASP A 245 7.90 7.75 15.05
CA ASP A 245 6.86 8.46 14.32
C ASP A 245 6.75 9.96 14.61
N ASP A 246 7.64 10.55 15.42
CA ASP A 246 7.75 12.01 15.48
C ASP A 246 8.10 12.57 14.11
N TRP A 247 7.35 13.58 13.69
CA TRP A 247 7.62 14.32 12.47
C TRP A 247 8.47 15.55 12.77
N ILE A 248 9.74 15.52 12.33
CA ILE A 248 10.68 16.63 12.51
C ILE A 248 10.42 17.68 11.43
N LYS A 249 9.96 18.86 11.83
CA LYS A 249 9.64 19.99 10.96
C LYS A 249 10.77 21.02 10.90
N GLU A 250 11.52 21.19 12.00
CA GLU A 250 12.62 22.15 12.08
C GLU A 250 13.81 21.55 12.83
N ILE A 251 14.98 21.98 12.44
CA ILE A 251 16.27 21.69 13.09
C ILE A 251 16.96 23.02 13.35
N ASP A 252 17.23 23.33 14.63
CA ASP A 252 17.80 24.61 15.09
C ASP A 252 17.04 25.85 14.57
N GLY A 253 15.69 25.79 14.59
CA GLY A 253 14.83 26.88 14.15
C GLY A 253 14.75 27.04 12.62
N VAL A 254 15.36 26.14 11.86
CA VAL A 254 15.28 26.17 10.40
C VAL A 254 14.38 25.04 9.91
N GLN A 255 13.33 25.41 9.18
CA GLN A 255 12.42 24.47 8.57
C GLN A 255 13.17 23.51 7.63
N VAL A 256 12.83 22.23 7.70
CA VAL A 256 13.29 21.19 6.77
C VAL A 256 12.11 20.70 5.95
N ARG A 257 12.25 20.78 4.63
CA ARG A 257 11.17 20.43 3.69
C ARG A 257 11.39 19.11 2.97
N SER A 258 12.60 18.56 3.10
CA SER A 258 12.95 17.32 2.42
C SER A 258 13.89 16.46 3.27
N PHE A 259 13.95 15.17 2.93
CA PHE A 259 14.91 14.23 3.53
C PHE A 259 16.36 14.66 3.28
N ALA A 260 16.66 15.18 2.09
CA ALA A 260 17.99 15.64 1.75
C ALA A 260 18.44 16.83 2.64
N GLU A 261 17.58 17.85 2.80
CA GLU A 261 17.86 19.00 3.68
C GLU A 261 18.08 18.57 5.14
N ALA A 262 17.17 17.74 5.67
CA ALA A 262 17.29 17.24 7.03
C ALA A 262 18.58 16.44 7.22
N THR A 263 18.91 15.58 6.27
CA THR A 263 20.10 14.73 6.32
C THR A 263 21.41 15.57 6.33
N VAL A 264 21.48 16.61 5.50
CA VAL A 264 22.64 17.51 5.48
C VAL A 264 22.81 18.21 6.83
N ARG A 265 21.72 18.74 7.42
CA ARG A 265 21.76 19.44 8.71
C ARG A 265 22.12 18.52 9.87
N LEU A 266 21.47 17.36 9.96
CA LEU A 266 21.74 16.38 11.01
C LEU A 266 23.17 15.83 10.90
N ALA A 267 23.67 15.61 9.68
CA ALA A 267 25.06 15.19 9.47
C ALA A 267 26.08 16.25 9.89
N ALA A 268 25.79 17.52 9.64
CA ALA A 268 26.63 18.63 10.09
C ALA A 268 26.68 18.69 11.64
N ILE A 269 25.55 18.51 12.31
CA ILE A 269 25.50 18.44 13.78
C ILE A 269 26.28 17.22 14.32
N GLU A 270 26.10 16.07 13.66
CA GLU A 270 26.77 14.82 14.04
C GLU A 270 28.29 14.91 13.93
N SER A 271 28.78 15.51 12.86
CA SER A 271 30.23 15.61 12.56
C SER A 271 30.96 16.72 13.31
N ASP A 272 30.26 17.66 13.94
CA ASP A 272 30.87 18.75 14.71
C ASP A 272 31.12 18.33 16.16
N PRO A 273 32.40 18.06 16.55
CA PRO A 273 32.74 17.65 17.91
C PRO A 273 32.55 18.76 18.94
N ALA A 274 32.51 20.03 18.51
CA ALA A 274 32.29 21.17 19.39
C ALA A 274 30.81 21.38 19.69
N ARG A 275 29.93 20.76 18.92
CA ARG A 275 28.50 20.87 19.11
C ARG A 275 28.04 20.08 20.35
N SER A 276 27.50 20.80 21.34
CA SER A 276 27.04 20.21 22.60
C SER A 276 25.55 19.96 22.64
N GLU A 277 24.76 20.58 21.77
CA GLU A 277 23.30 20.45 21.72
C GLU A 277 22.73 20.96 20.39
N PHE A 278 21.48 20.56 20.12
CA PHE A 278 20.65 21.08 19.03
C PHE A 278 19.17 21.02 19.41
N VAL A 279 18.32 21.69 18.64
CA VAL A 279 16.90 21.80 18.89
C VAL A 279 16.12 21.21 17.74
N LEU A 280 15.08 20.42 18.04
CA LEU A 280 14.13 19.90 17.09
C LEU A 280 12.74 20.47 17.37
N LEU A 281 12.04 20.93 16.35
CA LEU A 281 10.60 21.11 16.37
C LEU A 281 9.97 19.84 15.80
N VAL A 282 9.22 19.13 16.62
CA VAL A 282 8.57 17.89 16.22
C VAL A 282 7.05 18.00 16.34
N ALA A 283 6.32 17.33 15.43
CA ALA A 283 4.88 17.15 15.55
C ALA A 283 4.59 15.69 15.93
N ARG A 284 3.69 15.50 16.89
CA ARG A 284 3.26 14.22 17.42
C ARG A 284 1.76 14.25 17.69
N GLY A 285 0.98 13.41 17.01
CA GLY A 285 -0.46 13.27 17.26
C GLY A 285 -1.28 14.56 17.12
N GLY A 286 -0.83 15.53 16.34
CA GLY A 286 -1.48 16.85 16.20
C GLY A 286 -0.83 17.97 17.02
N ASP A 287 -0.09 17.65 18.07
CA ASP A 287 0.63 18.60 18.88
C ASP A 287 2.05 18.86 18.36
N THR A 288 2.61 20.04 18.66
CA THR A 288 3.99 20.36 18.38
C THR A 288 4.79 20.50 19.69
N SER A 289 6.01 20.00 19.67
CA SER A 289 6.93 20.07 20.81
C SER A 289 8.34 20.50 20.37
N ILE A 290 8.99 21.28 21.22
CA ILE A 290 10.39 21.66 21.03
C ILE A 290 11.24 20.75 21.92
N LEU A 291 12.11 19.96 21.30
CA LEU A 291 13.02 19.06 21.98
C LEU A 291 14.46 19.60 21.90
N ARG A 292 15.07 19.78 23.08
CA ARG A 292 16.48 20.14 23.18
C ARG A 292 17.31 18.88 23.40
N VAL A 293 18.06 18.51 22.38
CA VAL A 293 18.91 17.32 22.39
C VAL A 293 20.33 17.70 22.79
N LYS A 294 20.77 17.20 23.95
CA LYS A 294 22.14 17.42 24.46
C LYS A 294 23.04 16.29 23.97
N LEU A 295 24.11 16.63 23.28
CA LEU A 295 25.13 15.70 22.80
C LEU A 295 26.18 15.53 23.90
N ARG A 296 26.46 14.29 24.25
CA ARG A 296 27.51 13.94 25.18
C ARG A 296 28.83 13.62 24.44
#